data_104b7680e8457b75de0fcccffe7e6d7e
#
_entry.id   104b7680e8457b75de0fcccffe7e6d7e
#
_cell.length_a   1.000
_cell.length_b   1.000
_cell.length_c   1.000
_cell.angle_alpha   90.00
_cell.angle_beta   90.00
_cell.angle_gamma   90.00
#
_symmetry.space_group_name_H-M   'P 1'
#
loop_
_entity.id
_entity.type
_entity.pdbx_description
1 polymer ?
#
loop_
_entity_poly.entity_id
_entity_poly.type
_entity_poly.pdbx_seq_one_letter_code
_entity_poly.pdbx_strand_id
1 'polypeptide(L)'
;YTALAKKLKQVNSVEDILSVPDATNLIKDTTEEKLIARPIFANKQLTQAELDSSTATFRSLPFYRGLLYNPETHTYLMGVRINKDVLNSKRRNAVVGAILEAGNAFGKSQNTEMHYSGLPLIRTNLATKIADEMKWFLFGSVILSAVILLIFFRSFSATFLSLGVVIIGV
;
A
#
# COMPACT_ATOMS: atom_id res chain seq x y z
N TYR A 1 -5.21 13.24 9.85
CA TYR A 1 -4.18 12.20 10.01
C TYR A 1 -4.59 11.15 11.05
N THR A 2 -4.94 11.55 12.27
CA THR A 2 -5.35 10.61 13.35
C THR A 2 -6.53 9.73 12.96
N ALA A 3 -7.52 10.27 12.25
CA ALA A 3 -8.65 9.49 11.75
C ALA A 3 -8.23 8.43 10.73
N LEU A 4 -7.33 8.77 9.80
CA LEU A 4 -6.77 7.83 8.85
C LEU A 4 -5.97 6.74 9.55
N ALA A 5 -5.08 7.11 10.47
CA ALA A 5 -4.29 6.15 11.24
C ALA A 5 -5.17 5.17 12.02
N LYS A 6 -6.25 5.65 12.67
CA LYS A 6 -7.22 4.78 13.34
C LYS A 6 -7.90 3.81 12.39
N LYS A 7 -8.32 4.29 11.22
CA LYS A 7 -8.96 3.45 10.20
C LYS A 7 -8.01 2.39 9.66
N LEU A 8 -6.76 2.75 9.42
CA LEU A 8 -5.74 1.81 8.96
C LEU A 8 -5.35 0.77 10.01
N LYS A 9 -5.33 1.13 11.31
CA LYS A 9 -5.11 0.17 12.41
C LYS A 9 -6.22 -0.87 12.52
N GLN A 10 -7.41 -0.60 12.01
CA GLN A 10 -8.52 -1.57 11.95
C GLN A 10 -8.40 -2.55 10.79
N VAL A 11 -7.53 -2.27 9.82
CA VAL A 11 -7.27 -3.21 8.72
C VAL A 11 -6.54 -4.44 9.27
N ASN A 12 -7.13 -5.59 9.07
CA ASN A 12 -6.55 -6.85 9.53
C ASN A 12 -5.14 -7.03 8.95
N SER A 13 -4.18 -7.42 9.79
CA SER A 13 -2.76 -7.62 9.44
C SER A 13 -1.91 -6.35 9.30
N VAL A 14 -2.43 -5.18 9.64
CA VAL A 14 -1.61 -3.99 9.92
C VAL A 14 -1.11 -4.11 11.36
N GLU A 15 0.20 -4.14 11.55
CA GLU A 15 0.84 -4.29 12.87
C GLU A 15 1.09 -2.94 13.51
N ASP A 16 1.56 -1.97 12.72
CA ASP A 16 1.97 -0.68 13.24
C ASP A 16 1.84 0.42 12.18
N ILE A 17 1.69 1.64 12.63
CA ILE A 17 1.61 2.82 11.77
C ILE A 17 2.56 3.87 12.33
N LEU A 18 3.51 4.28 11.50
CA LEU A 18 4.36 5.42 11.79
C LEU A 18 3.77 6.66 11.13
N SER A 19 3.36 7.62 11.92
CA SER A 19 2.72 8.84 11.42
C SER A 19 3.09 10.08 12.24
N VAL A 20 2.83 11.27 11.71
CA VAL A 20 3.14 12.53 12.40
C VAL A 20 2.50 12.62 13.79
N PRO A 21 1.23 12.22 14.01
CA PRO A 21 0.63 12.19 15.34
C PRO A 21 1.36 11.31 16.36
N ASP A 22 2.09 10.29 15.92
CA ASP A 22 2.84 9.37 16.80
C ASP A 22 4.30 9.86 17.04
N ALA A 23 4.66 11.06 16.54
CA ALA A 23 5.99 11.61 16.69
C ALA A 23 6.34 11.90 18.16
N THR A 24 7.55 11.52 18.56
CA THR A 24 8.05 11.71 19.92
C THR A 24 9.28 12.62 19.91
N ASN A 25 9.42 13.42 20.95
CA ASN A 25 10.64 14.19 21.22
C ASN A 25 11.44 13.53 22.35
N LEU A 26 12.75 13.45 22.19
CA LEU A 26 13.66 12.98 23.22
C LEU A 26 14.11 14.15 24.07
N ILE A 27 13.68 14.17 25.31
CA ILE A 27 14.03 15.22 26.28
C ILE A 27 14.97 14.61 27.33
N LYS A 28 16.07 15.30 27.62
CA LYS A 28 16.96 14.88 28.69
C LYS A 28 16.29 15.13 30.06
N ASP A 29 16.10 14.06 30.83
CA ASP A 29 15.71 14.19 32.22
C ASP A 29 16.95 14.62 33.03
N THR A 30 16.84 15.75 33.69
CA THR A 30 17.91 16.32 34.52
C THR A 30 18.11 15.55 35.83
N THR A 31 17.15 14.73 36.24
CA THR A 31 17.19 14.02 37.53
C THR A 31 17.87 12.65 37.40
N GLU A 32 17.69 11.94 36.27
CA GLU A 32 18.21 10.59 36.06
C GLU A 32 19.25 10.51 34.93
N GLU A 33 19.64 11.62 34.32
CA GLU A 33 20.57 11.72 33.17
C GLU A 33 20.16 10.82 31.98
N LYS A 34 18.86 10.48 31.87
CA LYS A 34 18.31 9.62 30.84
C LYS A 34 17.55 10.44 29.81
N LEU A 35 17.46 9.92 28.57
CA LEU A 35 16.59 10.47 27.55
C LEU A 35 15.19 9.84 27.68
N ILE A 36 14.21 10.69 27.88
CA ILE A 36 12.79 10.28 27.96
C ILE A 36 12.09 10.67 26.66
N ALA A 37 11.39 9.70 26.04
CA ALA A 37 10.56 9.94 24.88
C ALA A 37 9.22 10.55 25.32
N ARG A 38 8.96 11.79 24.93
CA ARG A 38 7.66 12.45 25.14
C ARG A 38 6.93 12.62 23.80
N PRO A 39 5.63 12.22 23.71
CA PRO A 39 4.82 12.51 22.55
C PRO A 39 4.78 14.00 22.27
N ILE A 40 5.00 14.41 21.02
CA ILE A 40 4.92 15.82 20.61
C ILE A 40 3.45 16.25 20.55
N PHE A 41 2.59 15.38 20.03
CA PHE A 41 1.17 15.60 19.97
C PHE A 41 0.50 14.83 21.11
N ALA A 42 0.08 15.54 22.16
CA ALA A 42 -0.63 14.93 23.26
C ALA A 42 -1.99 14.35 22.77
N ASN A 43 -2.35 13.20 23.29
CA ASN A 43 -3.41 12.33 22.76
C ASN A 43 -4.86 12.82 22.89
N LYS A 44 -5.14 14.10 23.10
CA LYS A 44 -6.54 14.61 23.23
C LYS A 44 -6.62 15.99 22.63
N GLN A 45 -7.82 16.35 22.25
CA GLN A 45 -8.27 17.64 21.73
C GLN A 45 -7.30 18.79 22.05
N LEU A 46 -6.31 18.97 21.18
CA LEU A 46 -5.37 20.08 21.27
C LEU A 46 -6.11 21.36 20.92
N THR A 47 -5.90 22.41 21.69
CA THR A 47 -6.27 23.77 21.29
C THR A 47 -5.44 24.19 20.07
N GLN A 48 -5.89 25.17 19.31
CA GLN A 48 -5.16 25.64 18.14
C GLN A 48 -3.73 26.09 18.50
N ALA A 49 -3.57 26.78 19.62
CA ALA A 49 -2.25 27.24 20.09
C ALA A 49 -1.30 26.08 20.44
N GLU A 50 -1.83 25.02 21.06
CA GLU A 50 -1.06 23.81 21.36
C GLU A 50 -0.67 23.05 20.09
N LEU A 51 -1.59 23.00 19.13
CA LEU A 51 -1.31 22.36 17.82
C LEU A 51 -0.22 23.11 17.07
N ASP A 52 -0.25 24.44 17.06
CA ASP A 52 0.75 25.28 16.40
C ASP A 52 2.12 25.12 17.07
N SER A 53 2.18 25.12 18.41
CA SER A 53 3.39 24.88 19.19
C SER A 53 3.96 23.49 18.95
N SER A 54 3.13 22.46 18.99
CA SER A 54 3.55 21.07 18.72
C SER A 54 4.03 20.90 17.29
N THR A 55 3.38 21.55 16.33
CA THR A 55 3.80 21.54 14.92
C THR A 55 5.14 22.25 14.72
N ALA A 56 5.36 23.39 15.39
CA ALA A 56 6.64 24.09 15.36
C ALA A 56 7.76 23.20 15.96
N THR A 57 7.50 22.56 17.08
CA THR A 57 8.41 21.60 17.72
C THR A 57 8.72 20.43 16.78
N PHE A 58 7.72 19.81 16.16
CA PHE A 58 7.90 18.72 15.21
C PHE A 58 8.78 19.14 14.02
N ARG A 59 8.53 20.31 13.45
CA ARG A 59 9.29 20.82 12.29
C ARG A 59 10.72 21.24 12.65
N SER A 60 10.98 21.60 13.89
CA SER A 60 12.33 21.96 14.37
C SER A 60 13.23 20.76 14.58
N LEU A 61 12.67 19.54 14.69
CA LEU A 61 13.44 18.33 14.92
C LEU A 61 14.07 17.81 13.61
N PRO A 62 15.41 17.81 13.48
CA PRO A 62 16.07 17.36 12.24
C PRO A 62 15.78 15.92 11.88
N PHE A 63 15.51 15.07 12.90
CA PHE A 63 15.21 13.64 12.72
C PHE A 63 14.00 13.37 11.85
N TYR A 64 12.94 14.20 11.97
CA TYR A 64 11.71 14.01 11.19
C TYR A 64 11.75 14.67 9.82
N ARG A 65 12.69 15.59 9.62
CA ARG A 65 12.88 16.27 8.34
C ARG A 65 13.43 15.27 7.31
N GLY A 66 12.74 15.13 6.20
CA GLY A 66 13.08 14.16 5.16
C GLY A 66 12.58 12.72 5.43
N LEU A 67 12.16 12.41 6.68
CA LEU A 67 11.59 11.10 7.04
C LEU A 67 10.05 11.13 7.05
N LEU A 68 9.45 12.00 7.85
CA LEU A 68 7.98 12.12 7.97
C LEU A 68 7.43 13.39 7.32
N TYR A 69 8.28 14.38 7.09
CA TYR A 69 7.91 15.65 6.51
C TYR A 69 9.01 16.17 5.59
N ASN A 70 8.63 16.53 4.37
CA ASN A 70 9.50 17.26 3.45
C ASN A 70 9.06 18.73 3.37
N PRO A 71 9.90 19.70 3.80
CA PRO A 71 9.55 21.12 3.80
C PRO A 71 9.46 21.72 2.40
N GLU A 72 10.17 21.17 1.41
CA GLU A 72 10.22 21.71 0.04
C GLU A 72 8.94 21.37 -0.74
N THR A 73 8.45 20.16 -0.57
CA THR A 73 7.25 19.65 -1.26
C THR A 73 5.99 19.71 -0.42
N HIS A 74 6.10 20.10 0.86
CA HIS A 74 5.02 20.04 1.86
C HIS A 74 4.36 18.66 1.97
N THR A 75 5.14 17.61 1.70
CA THR A 75 4.66 16.22 1.70
C THR A 75 4.85 15.61 3.08
N TYR A 76 3.85 14.88 3.53
CA TYR A 76 3.89 14.11 4.77
C TYR A 76 3.84 12.62 4.47
N LEU A 77 4.68 11.84 5.15
CA LEU A 77 4.75 10.39 5.00
C LEU A 77 4.00 9.69 6.13
N MET A 78 3.32 8.62 5.79
CA MET A 78 2.76 7.66 6.73
C MET A 78 3.28 6.27 6.40
N GLY A 79 4.01 5.67 7.32
CA GLY A 79 4.51 4.30 7.18
C GLY A 79 3.49 3.31 7.74
N VAL A 80 3.10 2.32 6.95
CA VAL A 80 2.19 1.24 7.36
C VAL A 80 2.94 -0.08 7.36
N ARG A 81 3.11 -0.69 8.54
CA ARG A 81 3.74 -1.99 8.68
C ARG A 81 2.71 -3.10 8.59
N ILE A 82 2.90 -4.00 7.61
CA ILE A 82 2.05 -5.15 7.37
C ILE A 82 2.75 -6.41 7.86
N ASN A 83 1.99 -7.35 8.42
CA ASN A 83 2.48 -8.63 8.91
C ASN A 83 3.16 -9.43 7.77
N LYS A 84 4.35 -9.99 8.07
CA LYS A 84 5.19 -10.71 7.09
C LYS A 84 4.49 -11.94 6.50
N ASP A 85 3.72 -12.66 7.29
CA ASP A 85 3.04 -13.89 6.85
C ASP A 85 2.00 -13.60 5.77
N VAL A 86 1.36 -12.43 5.88
CA VAL A 86 0.39 -11.98 4.88
C VAL A 86 1.06 -11.50 3.59
N LEU A 87 2.26 -10.92 3.69
CA LEU A 87 2.99 -10.42 2.52
C LEU A 87 3.32 -11.50 1.49
N ASN A 88 3.48 -12.74 1.93
CA ASN A 88 3.79 -13.88 1.06
C ASN A 88 2.55 -14.68 0.64
N SER A 89 1.36 -14.29 1.07
CA SER A 89 0.10 -14.96 0.78
C SER A 89 -0.77 -14.20 -0.23
N LYS A 90 -1.77 -14.89 -0.81
CA LYS A 90 -2.80 -14.24 -1.66
C LYS A 90 -3.61 -13.17 -0.89
N ARG A 91 -3.65 -13.25 0.44
CA ARG A 91 -4.32 -12.27 1.32
C ARG A 91 -3.69 -10.87 1.23
N ARG A 92 -2.43 -10.77 0.82
CA ARG A 92 -1.75 -9.48 0.58
C ARG A 92 -2.58 -8.54 -0.30
N ASN A 93 -3.18 -9.06 -1.37
CA ASN A 93 -3.94 -8.22 -2.30
C ASN A 93 -5.15 -7.56 -1.62
N ALA A 94 -5.85 -8.29 -0.74
CA ALA A 94 -6.97 -7.76 0.01
C ALA A 94 -6.52 -6.69 1.04
N VAL A 95 -5.42 -6.94 1.74
CA VAL A 95 -4.87 -5.98 2.73
C VAL A 95 -4.38 -4.71 2.04
N VAL A 96 -3.62 -4.84 0.96
CA VAL A 96 -3.16 -3.68 0.16
C VAL A 96 -4.34 -2.91 -0.40
N GLY A 97 -5.36 -3.60 -0.94
CA GLY A 97 -6.59 -2.99 -1.44
C GLY A 97 -7.32 -2.18 -0.37
N ALA A 98 -7.49 -2.74 0.84
CA ALA A 98 -8.13 -2.04 1.96
C ALA A 98 -7.36 -0.79 2.41
N ILE A 99 -6.01 -0.85 2.41
CA ILE A 99 -5.17 0.31 2.72
C ILE A 99 -5.34 1.41 1.66
N LEU A 100 -5.30 1.06 0.38
CA LEU A 100 -5.50 2.00 -0.72
C LEU A 100 -6.90 2.64 -0.68
N GLU A 101 -7.93 1.85 -0.42
CA GLU A 101 -9.31 2.34 -0.29
C GLU A 101 -9.45 3.33 0.87
N ALA A 102 -8.92 3.00 2.04
CA ALA A 102 -8.93 3.88 3.20
C ALA A 102 -8.19 5.20 2.93
N GLY A 103 -7.02 5.13 2.30
CA GLY A 103 -6.24 6.30 1.93
C GLY A 103 -6.92 7.16 0.87
N ASN A 104 -7.45 6.55 -0.19
CA ASN A 104 -8.17 7.27 -1.25
C ASN A 104 -9.45 7.95 -0.72
N ALA A 105 -10.19 7.29 0.17
CA ALA A 105 -11.35 7.88 0.82
C ALA A 105 -10.96 9.10 1.67
N PHE A 106 -9.84 9.02 2.40
CA PHE A 106 -9.30 10.13 3.15
C PHE A 106 -8.84 11.28 2.21
N GLY A 107 -8.09 10.98 1.17
CA GLY A 107 -7.63 11.96 0.18
C GLY A 107 -8.78 12.75 -0.44
N LYS A 108 -9.85 12.04 -0.84
CA LYS A 108 -11.09 12.67 -1.35
C LYS A 108 -11.76 13.55 -0.32
N SER A 109 -11.85 13.11 0.94
CA SER A 109 -12.51 13.87 2.01
C SER A 109 -11.76 15.14 2.42
N GLN A 110 -10.44 15.14 2.26
CA GLN A 110 -9.57 16.26 2.64
C GLN A 110 -9.05 17.06 1.42
N ASN A 111 -9.53 16.72 0.22
CA ASN A 111 -9.06 17.29 -1.04
C ASN A 111 -7.51 17.30 -1.14
N THR A 112 -6.90 16.17 -0.77
CA THR A 112 -5.45 15.98 -0.71
C THR A 112 -5.05 14.85 -1.64
N GLU A 113 -3.98 15.06 -2.41
CA GLU A 113 -3.42 14.02 -3.27
C GLU A 113 -2.71 12.97 -2.43
N MET A 114 -2.95 11.70 -2.74
CA MET A 114 -2.39 10.56 -2.04
C MET A 114 -1.50 9.76 -2.98
N HIS A 115 -0.23 9.61 -2.57
CA HIS A 115 0.74 8.78 -3.28
C HIS A 115 1.07 7.56 -2.46
N TYR A 116 1.17 6.42 -3.13
CA TYR A 116 1.43 5.14 -2.47
C TYR A 116 2.70 4.50 -3.02
N SER A 117 3.52 3.96 -2.13
CA SER A 117 4.74 3.23 -2.47
C SER A 117 4.98 2.09 -1.49
N GLY A 118 5.83 1.16 -1.88
CA GLY A 118 6.26 0.06 -1.02
C GLY A 118 6.21 -1.29 -1.73
N LEU A 119 7.06 -2.21 -1.29
CA LEU A 119 7.17 -3.56 -1.87
C LEU A 119 5.85 -4.33 -1.92
N PRO A 120 4.97 -4.28 -0.90
CA PRO A 120 3.69 -4.98 -0.96
C PRO A 120 2.80 -4.51 -2.12
N LEU A 121 2.75 -3.19 -2.35
CA LEU A 121 1.99 -2.60 -3.45
C LEU A 121 2.57 -3.00 -4.82
N ILE A 122 3.89 -2.85 -4.98
CA ILE A 122 4.58 -3.20 -6.23
C ILE A 122 4.37 -4.67 -6.57
N ARG A 123 4.54 -5.58 -5.59
CA ARG A 123 4.31 -7.01 -5.78
C ARG A 123 2.85 -7.34 -6.12
N THR A 124 1.89 -6.64 -5.52
CA THR A 124 0.47 -6.83 -5.81
C THR A 124 0.15 -6.38 -7.24
N ASN A 125 0.57 -5.19 -7.63
CA ASN A 125 0.33 -4.64 -8.96
C ASN A 125 1.01 -5.49 -10.04
N LEU A 126 2.25 -5.93 -9.80
CA LEU A 126 2.98 -6.79 -10.73
C LEU A 126 2.30 -8.15 -10.89
N ALA A 127 1.88 -8.78 -9.79
CA ALA A 127 1.21 -10.07 -9.83
C ALA A 127 -0.14 -10.02 -10.56
N THR A 128 -0.94 -8.98 -10.32
CA THR A 128 -2.22 -8.80 -11.03
C THR A 128 -2.00 -8.54 -12.51
N LYS A 129 -1.06 -7.66 -12.84
CA LYS A 129 -0.73 -7.34 -14.23
C LYS A 129 -0.25 -8.57 -15.00
N ILE A 130 0.68 -9.34 -14.42
CA ILE A 130 1.16 -10.58 -15.03
C ILE A 130 0.00 -11.58 -15.24
N ALA A 131 -0.86 -11.76 -14.22
CA ALA A 131 -1.99 -12.68 -14.33
C ALA A 131 -2.97 -12.27 -15.43
N ASP A 132 -3.22 -10.98 -15.61
CA ASP A 132 -4.12 -10.48 -16.66
C ASP A 132 -3.47 -10.58 -18.05
N GLU A 133 -2.20 -10.27 -18.17
CA GLU A 133 -1.46 -10.43 -19.44
C GLU A 133 -1.37 -11.91 -19.84
N MET A 134 -1.17 -12.82 -18.89
CA MET A 134 -1.15 -14.27 -19.15
C MET A 134 -2.48 -14.78 -19.68
N LYS A 135 -3.62 -14.29 -19.18
CA LYS A 135 -4.95 -14.67 -19.70
C LYS A 135 -5.10 -14.31 -21.18
N TRP A 136 -4.71 -13.08 -21.54
CA TRP A 136 -4.75 -12.62 -22.92
C TRP A 136 -3.80 -13.39 -23.82
N PHE A 137 -2.60 -13.68 -23.35
CA PHE A 137 -1.64 -14.51 -24.06
C PHE A 137 -2.15 -15.93 -24.31
N LEU A 138 -2.73 -16.56 -23.26
CA LEU A 138 -3.32 -17.89 -23.39
C LEU A 138 -4.46 -17.92 -24.42
N PHE A 139 -5.37 -16.94 -24.34
CA PHE A 139 -6.46 -16.80 -25.29
C PHE A 139 -5.99 -16.62 -26.74
N GLY A 140 -5.02 -15.73 -26.94
CA GLY A 140 -4.40 -15.51 -28.26
C GLY A 140 -3.67 -16.75 -28.80
N SER A 141 -2.98 -17.49 -27.93
CA SER A 141 -2.31 -18.74 -28.28
C SER A 141 -3.31 -19.83 -28.74
N VAL A 142 -4.43 -19.96 -28.03
CA VAL A 142 -5.49 -20.91 -28.42
C VAL A 142 -6.09 -20.54 -29.77
N ILE A 143 -6.38 -19.26 -30.01
CA ILE A 143 -6.90 -18.80 -31.30
C ILE A 143 -5.92 -19.06 -32.43
N LEU A 144 -4.64 -18.70 -32.22
CA LEU A 144 -3.59 -18.93 -33.21
C LEU A 144 -3.46 -20.42 -33.55
N SER A 145 -3.44 -21.28 -32.52
CA SER A 145 -3.42 -22.74 -32.71
C SER A 145 -4.63 -23.24 -33.48
N ALA A 146 -5.84 -22.70 -33.17
CA ALA A 146 -7.04 -23.05 -33.90
C ALA A 146 -6.96 -22.72 -35.40
N VAL A 147 -6.48 -21.51 -35.71
CA VAL A 147 -6.31 -21.05 -37.09
C VAL A 147 -5.32 -21.94 -37.85
N ILE A 148 -4.16 -22.25 -37.25
CA ILE A 148 -3.15 -23.12 -37.87
C ILE A 148 -3.72 -24.51 -38.14
N LEU A 149 -4.42 -25.11 -37.15
CA LEU A 149 -5.00 -26.44 -37.28
C LEU A 149 -6.11 -26.44 -38.35
N LEU A 150 -6.91 -25.38 -38.42
CA LEU A 150 -7.98 -25.26 -39.42
C LEU A 150 -7.43 -25.16 -40.85
N ILE A 151 -6.37 -24.42 -41.04
CA ILE A 151 -5.67 -24.32 -42.36
C ILE A 151 -5.08 -25.67 -42.75
N PHE A 152 -4.46 -26.38 -41.77
CA PHE A 152 -3.79 -27.64 -42.04
C PHE A 152 -4.77 -28.80 -42.32
N PHE A 153 -5.77 -28.98 -41.45
CA PHE A 153 -6.71 -30.09 -41.56
C PHE A 153 -7.89 -29.81 -42.48
N ARG A 154 -8.18 -28.55 -42.80
CA ARG A 154 -9.36 -28.11 -43.57
C ARG A 154 -10.69 -28.69 -43.06
N SER A 155 -10.75 -29.09 -41.82
CA SER A 155 -11.89 -29.73 -41.18
C SER A 155 -12.13 -29.14 -39.79
N PHE A 156 -13.34 -28.58 -39.59
CA PHE A 156 -13.73 -28.03 -38.29
C PHE A 156 -13.78 -29.10 -37.19
N SER A 157 -14.28 -30.31 -37.50
CA SER A 157 -14.37 -31.40 -36.53
C SER A 157 -12.99 -31.83 -35.98
N ALA A 158 -12.01 -32.00 -36.87
CA ALA A 158 -10.64 -32.36 -36.48
C ALA A 158 -9.97 -31.27 -35.62
N THR A 159 -10.21 -29.99 -36.00
CA THR A 159 -9.69 -28.83 -35.27
C THR A 159 -10.28 -28.76 -33.87
N PHE A 160 -11.61 -28.89 -33.72
CA PHE A 160 -12.26 -28.87 -32.39
C PHE A 160 -11.78 -30.02 -31.48
N LEU A 161 -11.63 -31.22 -32.04
CA LEU A 161 -11.19 -32.37 -31.27
C LEU A 161 -9.74 -32.19 -30.79
N SER A 162 -8.85 -31.73 -31.65
CA SER A 162 -7.44 -31.43 -31.30
C SER A 162 -7.32 -30.29 -30.29
N LEU A 163 -8.14 -29.23 -30.44
CA LEU A 163 -8.15 -28.12 -29.49
C LEU A 163 -8.70 -28.56 -28.12
N GLY A 164 -9.71 -29.44 -28.11
CA GLY A 164 -10.24 -30.01 -26.86
C GLY A 164 -9.19 -30.76 -26.06
N VAL A 165 -8.34 -31.55 -26.73
CA VAL A 165 -7.22 -32.25 -26.08
C VAL A 165 -6.20 -31.28 -25.50
N VAL A 166 -5.88 -30.19 -26.23
CA VAL A 166 -4.95 -29.16 -25.74
C VAL A 166 -5.50 -28.43 -24.49
N ILE A 167 -6.80 -28.07 -24.50
CA ILE A 167 -7.42 -27.35 -23.37
C ILE A 167 -7.53 -28.24 -22.14
N ILE A 168 -7.72 -29.53 -22.29
CA ILE A 168 -7.77 -30.49 -21.15
C ILE A 168 -6.36 -30.74 -20.59
N GLY A 169 -5.33 -30.62 -21.42
CA GLY A 169 -3.94 -30.86 -21.03
C GLY A 169 -3.20 -29.65 -20.42
N VAL A 170 -3.79 -28.47 -20.43
CA VAL A 170 -3.26 -27.23 -19.83
C VAL A 170 -3.97 -26.89 -18.54
#